data_c03eb8b03957ff50a898650ed2d1475d
#
_entry.id   c03eb8b03957ff50a898650ed2d1475d
#
_cell.length_a   1.000
_cell.length_b   1.000
_cell.length_c   1.000
_cell.angle_alpha   90.00
_cell.angle_beta   90.00
_cell.angle_gamma   90.00
#
_symmetry.space_group_name_H-M   'P 1'
#
loop_
_entity.id
_entity.type
_entity.pdbx_description
1 polymer ?
#
loop_
_entity_poly.entity_id
_entity_poly.type
_entity_poly.pdbx_seq_one_letter_code
_entity_poly.pdbx_strand_id
1 'polypeptide(L)'
;MRDGHDDGPTGGGKAPSCRSLPQNVVITLMPNPVDGLVLGHAFASAAIIDDGTPAPTPRNPVGEYIPMARPGHRAPHLWLGPSTSTLDLFGSDFVALTDPAGKPALDHAVELARTTGVPLSAHAVEAAGWHELYGVGAGGVVLVRPDGYVAWRASTPPQTPHLLAAAVRTGAGHAASSTAG
;
A
#
# COMPACT_ATOMS: atom_id res chain seq x y z
N MET A 1 -35.17 -33.05 -61.08
CA MET A 1 -35.42 -32.94 -59.66
C MET A 1 -34.07 -33.05 -58.94
N ARG A 2 -33.45 -31.95 -58.58
CA ARG A 2 -32.11 -31.90 -57.99
C ARG A 2 -32.20 -31.07 -56.73
N ASP A 3 -32.09 -31.72 -55.59
CA ASP A 3 -32.01 -31.07 -54.30
C ASP A 3 -30.58 -30.61 -54.07
N GLY A 4 -30.39 -29.31 -54.04
CA GLY A 4 -29.12 -28.71 -53.70
C GLY A 4 -29.08 -28.47 -52.18
N HIS A 5 -28.16 -29.17 -51.54
CA HIS A 5 -27.85 -28.95 -50.13
C HIS A 5 -26.69 -27.96 -50.07
N ASP A 6 -26.95 -26.78 -49.56
CA ASP A 6 -25.98 -25.68 -49.40
C ASP A 6 -25.42 -25.75 -47.96
N ASP A 7 -24.21 -26.32 -47.86
CA ASP A 7 -23.46 -26.36 -46.61
C ASP A 7 -22.70 -25.06 -46.42
N GLY A 8 -23.26 -24.14 -45.66
CA GLY A 8 -22.59 -22.90 -45.28
C GLY A 8 -21.42 -23.17 -44.28
N PRO A 9 -20.29 -22.48 -44.44
CA PRO A 9 -19.10 -22.68 -43.57
C PRO A 9 -19.35 -22.09 -42.18
N THR A 10 -19.38 -22.93 -41.17
CA THR A 10 -19.33 -22.54 -39.74
C THR A 10 -17.92 -22.05 -39.42
N GLY A 11 -17.68 -20.75 -39.60
CA GLY A 11 -16.50 -20.07 -39.16
C GLY A 11 -16.51 -19.87 -37.65
N GLY A 12 -16.01 -20.85 -36.91
CA GLY A 12 -15.69 -20.69 -35.47
C GLY A 12 -14.52 -19.73 -35.29
N GLY A 13 -14.81 -18.45 -35.17
CA GLY A 13 -13.84 -17.43 -34.79
C GLY A 13 -13.30 -17.71 -33.39
N LYS A 14 -12.08 -18.25 -33.34
CA LYS A 14 -11.34 -18.42 -32.10
C LYS A 14 -11.09 -17.03 -31.51
N ALA A 15 -11.66 -16.73 -30.35
CA ALA A 15 -11.40 -15.49 -29.62
C ALA A 15 -9.89 -15.30 -29.44
N PRO A 16 -9.36 -14.08 -29.62
CA PRO A 16 -7.94 -13.83 -29.42
C PRO A 16 -7.60 -14.16 -27.96
N SER A 17 -6.68 -15.13 -27.79
CA SER A 17 -6.10 -15.43 -26.48
C SER A 17 -5.43 -14.17 -25.95
N CYS A 18 -5.88 -13.67 -24.79
CA CYS A 18 -5.13 -12.66 -24.05
C CYS A 18 -3.71 -13.20 -23.84
N ARG A 19 -2.77 -12.70 -24.62
CA ARG A 19 -1.36 -12.88 -24.31
C ARG A 19 -1.12 -12.22 -22.97
N SER A 20 -0.78 -13.01 -21.97
CA SER A 20 -0.25 -12.52 -20.71
C SER A 20 0.95 -11.63 -21.03
N LEU A 21 0.86 -10.36 -20.69
CA LEU A 21 1.99 -9.45 -20.77
C LEU A 21 3.10 -9.99 -19.87
N PRO A 22 4.37 -9.93 -20.29
CA PRO A 22 5.49 -10.35 -19.44
C PRO A 22 5.45 -9.54 -18.15
N GLN A 23 5.66 -10.20 -17.02
CA GLN A 23 5.55 -9.63 -15.66
C GLN A 23 6.50 -8.44 -15.39
N ASN A 24 7.36 -8.08 -16.33
CA ASN A 24 8.30 -6.96 -16.28
C ASN A 24 7.96 -5.83 -17.26
N VAL A 25 6.75 -5.76 -17.78
CA VAL A 25 6.32 -4.56 -18.48
C VAL A 25 6.11 -3.48 -17.41
N VAL A 26 7.15 -2.72 -17.14
CA VAL A 26 6.99 -1.36 -16.65
C VAL A 26 6.19 -0.64 -17.71
N ILE A 27 4.88 -0.56 -17.54
CA ILE A 27 4.08 0.37 -18.31
C ILE A 27 4.59 1.73 -17.84
N THR A 28 5.52 2.29 -18.60
CA THR A 28 5.82 3.71 -18.49
C THR A 28 4.58 4.41 -19.03
N LEU A 29 3.57 4.49 -18.19
CA LEU A 29 2.49 5.44 -18.37
C LEU A 29 3.20 6.78 -18.56
N MET A 30 2.88 7.49 -19.62
CA MET A 30 3.35 8.87 -19.76
C MET A 30 3.10 9.55 -18.40
N PRO A 31 4.13 10.09 -17.73
CA PRO A 31 3.93 10.69 -16.42
C PRO A 31 2.83 11.74 -16.58
N ASN A 32 1.77 11.60 -15.78
CA ASN A 32 0.75 12.62 -15.73
C ASN A 32 1.43 13.91 -15.27
N PRO A 33 1.27 15.04 -15.98
CA PRO A 33 1.96 16.29 -15.65
C PRO A 33 1.69 16.80 -14.22
N VAL A 34 0.78 16.16 -13.48
CA VAL A 34 0.40 16.53 -12.10
C VAL A 34 0.60 15.41 -11.08
N ASP A 35 1.33 14.33 -11.43
CA ASP A 35 1.54 13.21 -10.52
C ASP A 35 2.22 13.61 -9.21
N GLY A 36 3.19 14.50 -9.26
CA GLY A 36 3.84 15.04 -8.07
C GLY A 36 2.86 15.77 -7.14
N LEU A 37 1.95 16.54 -7.71
CA LEU A 37 0.94 17.28 -6.95
C LEU A 37 -0.12 16.34 -6.33
N VAL A 38 -0.56 15.32 -7.06
CA VAL A 38 -1.64 14.42 -6.63
C VAL A 38 -1.13 13.31 -5.70
N LEU A 39 0.00 12.70 -6.02
CA LEU A 39 0.53 11.54 -5.31
C LEU A 39 1.66 11.90 -4.33
N GLY A 40 2.41 12.96 -4.61
CA GLY A 40 3.56 13.40 -3.82
C GLY A 40 3.20 14.28 -2.61
N HIS A 41 1.91 14.62 -2.44
CA HIS A 41 1.48 15.44 -1.31
C HIS A 41 1.73 14.75 0.03
N ALA A 42 2.29 15.48 0.99
CA ALA A 42 2.51 15.01 2.35
C ALA A 42 1.59 15.76 3.32
N PHE A 43 0.92 15.01 4.18
CA PHE A 43 0.15 15.59 5.29
C PHE A 43 1.00 15.73 6.54
N ALA A 44 0.75 16.80 7.29
CA ALA A 44 1.25 16.97 8.66
C ALA A 44 0.04 17.03 9.61
N SER A 45 -0.05 16.11 10.53
CA SER A 45 -1.12 16.09 11.54
C SER A 45 -0.64 15.37 12.80
N ALA A 46 -1.35 15.56 13.90
CA ALA A 46 -1.06 14.87 15.16
C ALA A 46 -1.26 13.34 15.07
N ALA A 47 -1.93 12.86 14.01
CA ALA A 47 -2.09 11.43 13.71
C ALA A 47 -0.91 10.83 12.91
N ILE A 48 0.12 11.63 12.63
CA ILE A 48 1.32 11.21 11.91
C ILE A 48 2.52 11.38 12.83
N ILE A 49 3.27 10.31 13.02
CA ILE A 49 4.48 10.32 13.85
C ILE A 49 5.68 10.34 12.92
N ASP A 50 6.36 11.46 12.83
CA ASP A 50 7.55 11.62 11.99
C ASP A 50 8.69 10.71 12.49
N ASP A 51 9.39 10.08 11.56
CA ASP A 51 10.53 9.21 11.84
C ASP A 51 11.89 9.93 11.65
N GLY A 52 11.85 11.22 11.38
CA GLY A 52 13.04 12.06 11.16
C GLY A 52 13.70 11.87 9.78
N THR A 53 13.13 11.04 8.90
CA THR A 53 13.69 10.89 7.55
C THR A 53 13.41 12.14 6.70
N PRO A 54 14.38 12.58 5.86
CA PRO A 54 14.16 13.75 5.02
C PRO A 54 13.04 13.51 4.01
N ALA A 55 12.30 14.57 3.70
CA ALA A 55 11.31 14.53 2.63
C ALA A 55 12.00 14.34 1.27
N PRO A 56 11.35 13.69 0.30
CA PRO A 56 11.87 13.59 -1.05
C PRO A 56 11.97 14.99 -1.67
N THR A 57 12.99 15.18 -2.51
CA THR A 57 13.20 16.46 -3.21
C THR A 57 13.05 16.22 -4.71
N PRO A 58 11.83 16.26 -5.26
CA PRO A 58 11.61 16.13 -6.69
C PRO A 58 12.18 17.32 -7.45
N ARG A 59 12.68 17.10 -8.67
CA ARG A 59 13.15 18.18 -9.56
C ARG A 59 12.00 19.05 -10.05
N ASN A 60 10.85 18.44 -10.25
CA ASN A 60 9.59 19.09 -10.59
C ASN A 60 8.49 18.65 -9.60
N PRO A 61 8.20 19.44 -8.57
CA PRO A 61 7.21 19.06 -7.55
C PRO A 61 5.79 18.86 -8.08
N VAL A 62 5.47 19.41 -9.25
CA VAL A 62 4.14 19.24 -9.87
C VAL A 62 4.04 17.90 -10.62
N GLY A 63 5.04 17.58 -11.41
CA GLY A 63 4.98 16.43 -12.33
C GLY A 63 5.73 15.20 -11.86
N GLU A 64 6.64 15.31 -10.88
CA GLU A 64 7.46 14.20 -10.45
C GLU A 64 6.96 13.64 -9.11
N TYR A 65 6.52 12.39 -9.14
CA TYR A 65 6.20 11.62 -7.95
C TYR A 65 7.37 10.71 -7.58
N ILE A 66 7.89 10.84 -6.37
CA ILE A 66 8.90 9.94 -5.79
C ILE A 66 8.19 9.04 -4.77
N PRO A 67 7.90 7.78 -5.11
CA PRO A 67 7.22 6.87 -4.22
C PRO A 67 8.11 6.51 -3.02
N MET A 68 7.59 6.72 -1.81
CA MET A 68 8.25 6.35 -0.56
C MET A 68 7.26 6.25 0.59
N ALA A 69 7.47 5.31 1.49
CA ALA A 69 6.63 5.14 2.68
C ALA A 69 7.12 5.95 3.88
N ARG A 70 7.44 7.24 3.67
CA ARG A 70 7.72 8.17 4.77
C ARG A 70 6.42 8.54 5.49
N PRO A 71 6.41 8.68 6.83
CA PRO A 71 5.24 9.19 7.55
C PRO A 71 4.71 10.50 6.95
N GLY A 72 3.40 10.57 6.79
CA GLY A 72 2.72 11.68 6.11
C GLY A 72 2.57 11.55 4.60
N HIS A 73 3.31 10.66 3.96
CA HIS A 73 3.18 10.38 2.53
C HIS A 73 2.20 9.23 2.27
N ARG A 74 1.69 9.18 1.03
CA ARG A 74 0.89 8.08 0.56
C ARG A 74 1.72 6.79 0.54
N ALA A 75 1.16 5.68 1.05
CA ALA A 75 1.81 4.39 1.00
C ALA A 75 2.00 3.97 -0.47
N PRO A 76 3.22 3.62 -0.89
CA PRO A 76 3.50 3.32 -2.28
C PRO A 76 2.89 2.00 -2.71
N HIS A 77 2.57 1.92 -4.00
CA HIS A 77 2.11 0.70 -4.64
C HIS A 77 3.26 -0.30 -4.78
N LEU A 78 3.01 -1.54 -4.38
CA LEU A 78 3.92 -2.68 -4.58
C LEU A 78 3.10 -3.92 -4.92
N TRP A 79 3.47 -4.62 -6.00
CA TRP A 79 2.83 -5.89 -6.33
C TRP A 79 3.23 -6.99 -5.35
N LEU A 80 2.24 -7.66 -4.76
CA LEU A 80 2.38 -8.80 -3.85
C LEU A 80 2.18 -10.13 -4.57
N GLY A 81 1.60 -10.08 -5.75
CA GLY A 81 1.29 -11.23 -6.60
C GLY A 81 0.82 -10.79 -7.97
N PRO A 82 0.32 -11.73 -8.80
CA PRO A 82 -0.08 -11.43 -10.18
C PRO A 82 -1.23 -10.43 -10.31
N SER A 83 -2.08 -10.32 -9.29
CA SER A 83 -3.27 -9.48 -9.30
C SER A 83 -3.55 -8.79 -7.96
N THR A 84 -2.62 -8.83 -7.01
CA THR A 84 -2.77 -8.25 -5.68
C THR A 84 -1.61 -7.31 -5.41
N SER A 85 -1.90 -6.15 -4.87
CA SER A 85 -0.93 -5.12 -4.50
C SER A 85 -1.09 -4.69 -3.05
N THR A 86 -0.18 -3.87 -2.56
CA THR A 86 -0.29 -3.24 -1.23
C THR A 86 -1.54 -2.38 -1.11
N LEU A 87 -2.01 -1.76 -2.20
CA LEU A 87 -3.19 -0.90 -2.18
C LEU A 87 -4.48 -1.70 -1.93
N ASP A 88 -4.52 -2.97 -2.34
CA ASP A 88 -5.67 -3.85 -2.11
C ASP A 88 -5.81 -4.28 -0.64
N LEU A 89 -4.77 -4.07 0.17
CA LEU A 89 -4.81 -4.31 1.61
C LEU A 89 -5.43 -3.16 2.40
N PHE A 90 -5.52 -1.97 1.80
CA PHE A 90 -6.00 -0.77 2.48
C PHE A 90 -7.52 -0.68 2.40
N GLY A 91 -8.17 -0.36 3.52
CA GLY A 91 -9.62 -0.30 3.63
C GLY A 91 -10.04 0.65 4.75
N SER A 92 -11.06 0.27 5.50
CA SER A 92 -11.59 1.06 6.63
C SER A 92 -10.71 1.05 7.89
N ASP A 93 -9.78 0.09 7.97
CA ASP A 93 -8.97 -0.16 9.14
C ASP A 93 -7.55 0.37 8.98
N PHE A 94 -6.85 0.54 10.08
CA PHE A 94 -5.39 0.68 10.04
C PHE A 94 -4.77 -0.61 9.51
N VAL A 95 -3.70 -0.49 8.74
CA VAL A 95 -2.98 -1.63 8.18
C VAL A 95 -1.53 -1.58 8.62
N ALA A 96 -1.08 -2.60 9.34
CA ALA A 96 0.33 -2.76 9.68
C ALA A 96 1.00 -3.73 8.69
N LEU A 97 2.06 -3.27 8.05
CA LEU A 97 2.84 -4.03 7.09
C LEU A 97 4.24 -4.30 7.64
N THR A 98 4.74 -5.51 7.43
CA THR A 98 6.13 -5.92 7.73
C THR A 98 6.56 -7.03 6.79
N ASP A 99 7.80 -7.47 6.87
CA ASP A 99 8.27 -8.72 6.29
C ASP A 99 8.03 -9.91 7.24
N PRO A 100 8.31 -11.17 6.86
CA PRO A 100 8.14 -12.33 7.74
C PRO A 100 8.91 -12.25 9.05
N ALA A 101 10.05 -11.53 9.09
CA ALA A 101 10.85 -11.39 10.30
C ALA A 101 10.15 -10.51 11.36
N GLY A 102 9.33 -9.56 10.94
CA GLY A 102 8.55 -8.70 11.84
C GLY A 102 7.21 -9.27 12.28
N LYS A 103 6.79 -10.42 11.74
CA LYS A 103 5.48 -11.03 12.03
C LYS A 103 5.18 -11.19 13.52
N PRO A 104 6.10 -11.65 14.39
CA PRO A 104 5.81 -11.77 15.83
C PRO A 104 5.44 -10.44 16.50
N ALA A 105 6.05 -9.34 16.07
CA ALA A 105 5.70 -8.00 16.58
C ALA A 105 4.32 -7.57 16.10
N LEU A 106 3.94 -7.91 14.86
CA LEU A 106 2.61 -7.65 14.33
C LEU A 106 1.52 -8.44 15.04
N ASP A 107 1.74 -9.72 15.28
CA ASP A 107 0.76 -10.59 15.97
C ASP A 107 0.44 -10.02 17.38
N HIS A 108 1.46 -9.54 18.08
CA HIS A 108 1.27 -8.88 19.37
C HIS A 108 0.52 -7.53 19.25
N ALA A 109 0.82 -6.75 18.22
CA ALA A 109 0.15 -5.47 17.98
C ALA A 109 -1.34 -5.65 17.64
N VAL A 110 -1.69 -6.66 16.85
CA VAL A 110 -3.09 -7.02 16.54
C VAL A 110 -3.84 -7.43 17.80
N GLU A 111 -3.24 -8.24 18.66
CA GLU A 111 -3.87 -8.64 19.91
C GLU A 111 -4.11 -7.42 20.83
N LEU A 112 -3.15 -6.52 20.91
CA LEU A 112 -3.30 -5.29 21.69
C LEU A 112 -4.36 -4.35 21.10
N ALA A 113 -4.42 -4.23 19.79
CA ALA A 113 -5.44 -3.45 19.08
C ALA A 113 -6.84 -4.02 19.33
N ARG A 114 -6.99 -5.34 19.30
CA ARG A 114 -8.24 -6.03 19.61
C ARG A 114 -8.73 -5.74 21.03
N THR A 115 -7.85 -5.74 22.02
CA THR A 115 -8.20 -5.45 23.40
C THR A 115 -8.56 -3.98 23.66
N THR A 116 -8.04 -3.07 22.82
CA THR A 116 -8.30 -1.63 22.91
C THR A 116 -9.41 -1.15 21.98
N GLY A 117 -10.00 -2.04 21.17
CA GLY A 117 -11.08 -1.71 20.25
C GLY A 117 -10.65 -0.91 19.02
N VAL A 118 -9.37 -0.93 18.68
CA VAL A 118 -8.85 -0.23 17.48
C VAL A 118 -8.88 -1.18 16.27
N PRO A 119 -9.51 -0.78 15.16
CA PRO A 119 -9.54 -1.59 13.95
C PRO A 119 -8.14 -1.62 13.32
N LEU A 120 -7.45 -2.76 13.41
CA LEU A 120 -6.12 -2.99 12.86
C LEU A 120 -6.04 -4.33 12.16
N SER A 121 -5.67 -4.33 10.90
CA SER A 121 -5.24 -5.52 10.17
C SER A 121 -3.71 -5.54 10.02
N ALA A 122 -3.14 -6.73 9.84
CA ALA A 122 -1.69 -6.90 9.74
C ALA A 122 -1.33 -7.91 8.66
N HIS A 123 -0.33 -7.56 7.84
CA HIS A 123 0.10 -8.38 6.71
C HIS A 123 1.62 -8.48 6.64
N ALA A 124 2.11 -9.71 6.43
CA ALA A 124 3.50 -9.95 6.07
C ALA A 124 3.66 -9.81 4.55
N VAL A 125 4.63 -9.01 4.13
CA VAL A 125 4.93 -8.71 2.72
C VAL A 125 6.19 -9.44 2.30
N GLU A 126 6.06 -10.36 1.36
CA GLU A 126 7.16 -11.09 0.73
C GLU A 126 7.26 -10.68 -0.74
N ALA A 127 7.68 -9.44 -0.99
CA ALA A 127 7.77 -8.92 -2.33
C ALA A 127 9.12 -8.26 -2.60
N ALA A 128 9.66 -8.46 -3.80
CA ALA A 128 10.87 -7.79 -4.24
C ALA A 128 10.69 -6.26 -4.20
N GLY A 129 11.69 -5.54 -3.67
CA GLY A 129 11.64 -4.09 -3.54
C GLY A 129 10.92 -3.58 -2.29
N TRP A 130 10.37 -4.46 -1.44
CA TRP A 130 9.70 -4.07 -0.21
C TRP A 130 10.57 -3.16 0.67
N HIS A 131 11.75 -3.63 1.03
CA HIS A 131 12.65 -2.91 1.95
C HIS A 131 13.08 -1.55 1.39
N GLU A 132 13.39 -1.49 0.09
CA GLU A 132 13.84 -0.27 -0.56
C GLU A 132 12.71 0.75 -0.67
N LEU A 133 11.54 0.33 -1.19
CA LEU A 133 10.40 1.20 -1.47
C LEU A 133 9.76 1.73 -0.19
N TYR A 134 9.68 0.87 0.83
CA TYR A 134 9.08 1.23 2.12
C TYR A 134 10.11 1.80 3.11
N GLY A 135 11.39 1.74 2.79
CA GLY A 135 12.48 2.31 3.61
C GLY A 135 12.61 1.63 4.97
N VAL A 136 12.40 0.31 5.01
CA VAL A 136 12.48 -0.51 6.21
C VAL A 136 13.48 -1.64 6.04
N GLY A 137 14.16 -2.02 7.12
CA GLY A 137 15.00 -3.22 7.17
C GLY A 137 14.20 -4.45 7.58
N ALA A 138 14.91 -5.57 7.77
CA ALA A 138 14.31 -6.83 8.22
C ALA A 138 13.59 -6.64 9.56
N GLY A 139 12.32 -7.05 9.62
CA GLY A 139 11.44 -6.88 10.76
C GLY A 139 10.95 -5.45 11.01
N GLY A 140 11.27 -4.50 10.12
CA GLY A 140 10.70 -3.16 10.17
C GLY A 140 9.20 -3.16 9.93
N VAL A 141 8.51 -2.17 10.46
CA VAL A 141 7.03 -2.08 10.43
C VAL A 141 6.59 -0.74 9.88
N VAL A 142 5.56 -0.77 9.04
CA VAL A 142 4.89 0.44 8.52
C VAL A 142 3.41 0.39 8.89
N LEU A 143 2.91 1.44 9.50
CA LEU A 143 1.49 1.61 9.83
C LEU A 143 0.85 2.55 8.81
N VAL A 144 -0.16 2.06 8.12
CA VAL A 144 -0.94 2.81 7.12
C VAL A 144 -2.32 3.10 7.68
N ARG A 145 -2.80 4.32 7.45
CA ARG A 145 -4.12 4.79 7.85
C ARG A 145 -5.19 4.31 6.84
N PRO A 146 -6.49 4.35 7.23
CA PRO A 146 -7.59 4.03 6.32
C PRO A 146 -7.60 4.85 5.01
N ASP A 147 -7.08 6.07 5.04
CA ASP A 147 -6.98 6.94 3.85
C ASP A 147 -5.76 6.63 2.95
N GLY A 148 -4.99 5.59 3.27
CA GLY A 148 -3.83 5.14 2.50
C GLY A 148 -2.55 5.92 2.76
N TYR A 149 -2.50 6.76 3.80
CA TYR A 149 -1.28 7.49 4.19
C TYR A 149 -0.54 6.79 5.32
N VAL A 150 0.78 6.87 5.28
CA VAL A 150 1.64 6.30 6.33
C VAL A 150 1.52 7.14 7.60
N ALA A 151 1.03 6.53 8.67
CA ALA A 151 0.93 7.17 9.99
C ALA A 151 2.25 7.12 10.74
N TRP A 152 2.96 6.01 10.62
CA TRP A 152 4.16 5.72 11.37
C TRP A 152 4.99 4.64 10.70
N ARG A 153 6.31 4.67 10.94
CA ARG A 153 7.25 3.67 10.45
C ARG A 153 8.36 3.42 11.47
N ALA A 154 8.76 2.16 11.61
CA ALA A 154 9.99 1.75 12.26
C ALA A 154 10.87 1.03 11.26
N SER A 155 12.05 1.58 10.96
CA SER A 155 12.98 1.01 9.99
C SER A 155 13.61 -0.31 10.44
N THR A 156 13.62 -0.57 11.74
CA THR A 156 14.07 -1.83 12.37
C THR A 156 12.95 -2.40 13.23
N PRO A 157 13.02 -3.68 13.66
CA PRO A 157 12.02 -4.25 14.55
C PRO A 157 11.78 -3.32 15.76
N PRO A 158 10.53 -2.91 16.01
CA PRO A 158 10.25 -2.06 17.17
C PRO A 158 10.60 -2.81 18.44
N GLN A 159 11.48 -2.22 19.26
CA GLN A 159 11.95 -2.82 20.52
C GLN A 159 10.84 -3.00 21.56
N THR A 160 9.72 -2.30 21.35
CA THR A 160 8.52 -2.43 22.20
C THR A 160 7.27 -2.47 21.34
N PRO A 161 6.46 -3.52 21.46
CA PRO A 161 5.14 -3.58 20.82
C PRO A 161 4.24 -2.38 21.16
N HIS A 162 4.52 -1.71 22.27
CA HIS A 162 3.82 -0.51 22.72
C HIS A 162 3.92 0.68 21.75
N LEU A 163 4.98 0.79 20.94
CA LEU A 163 5.12 1.90 19.98
C LEU A 163 4.07 1.81 18.88
N LEU A 164 3.84 0.62 18.32
CA LEU A 164 2.81 0.43 17.32
C LEU A 164 1.41 0.68 17.92
N ALA A 165 1.16 0.17 19.12
CA ALA A 165 -0.09 0.43 19.84
C ALA A 165 -0.28 1.92 20.19
N ALA A 166 0.79 2.65 20.48
CA ALA A 166 0.74 4.09 20.69
C ALA A 166 0.39 4.83 19.40
N ALA A 167 1.02 4.44 18.29
CA ALA A 167 0.77 5.02 16.97
C ALA A 167 -0.69 4.80 16.52
N VAL A 168 -1.20 3.58 16.70
CA VAL A 168 -2.60 3.25 16.40
C VAL A 168 -3.55 4.05 17.27
N ARG A 169 -3.29 4.17 18.58
CA ARG A 169 -4.13 5.00 19.47
C ARG A 169 -4.12 6.48 19.11
N THR A 170 -2.97 7.02 18.74
CA THR A 170 -2.86 8.43 18.31
C THR A 170 -3.67 8.67 17.05
N GLY A 171 -3.57 7.77 16.07
CA GLY A 171 -4.34 7.83 14.83
C GLY A 171 -5.85 7.67 15.06
N ALA A 172 -6.28 6.76 15.94
CA ALA A 172 -7.68 6.51 16.25
C ALA A 172 -8.30 7.61 17.12
N GLY A 173 -7.53 8.18 18.07
CA GLY A 173 -8.02 9.27 18.94
C GLY A 173 -8.38 10.54 18.16
N HIS A 174 -7.76 10.78 17.03
CA HIS A 174 -8.10 11.92 16.16
C HIS A 174 -9.40 11.72 15.40
N ALA A 175 -9.73 10.49 15.02
CA ALA A 175 -11.00 10.17 14.37
C ALA A 175 -12.20 10.39 15.32
N ALA A 176 -12.04 10.07 16.61
CA ALA A 176 -13.08 10.27 17.61
C ALA A 176 -13.38 11.75 17.93
N SER A 177 -12.37 12.61 17.85
CA SER A 177 -12.53 14.06 18.12
C SER A 177 -13.21 14.82 16.97
N SER A 178 -13.14 14.28 15.75
CA SER A 178 -13.75 14.92 14.56
C SER A 178 -15.25 14.66 14.42
N THR A 179 -15.81 13.74 15.20
CA THR A 179 -17.25 13.38 15.11
C THR A 179 -18.12 14.13 16.14
N ALA A 180 -17.50 14.96 17.00
CA ALA A 180 -18.18 15.69 18.09
C ALA A 180 -18.28 17.20 17.83
N GLY A 181 -18.30 17.63 16.54
CA GLY A 181 -18.47 19.03 16.14
C GLY A 181 -19.74 19.24 15.33
#